data_1487788f0c605041793a8f2db8bd1bc9
#
_entry.id   1487788f0c605041793a8f2db8bd1bc9
#
_cell.length_a   1.000
_cell.length_b   1.000
_cell.length_c   1.000
_cell.angle_alpha   90.00
_cell.angle_beta   90.00
_cell.angle_gamma   90.00
#
_symmetry.space_group_name_H-M   'P 1'
#
loop_
_entity.id
_entity.type
_entity.pdbx_description
1 polymer ?
#
loop_
_entity_poly.entity_id
_entity_poly.type
_entity_poly.pdbx_seq_one_letter_code
_entity_poly.pdbx_strand_id
1 'polypeptide(L)'
;VVIEVKNNADPHAVLNQLFKSSRLQESYSANMMGILDGRPVLLTLPVILHTYVDHRESVVERRASFELQKAEARAHILEGLVKAQKRIDDVITVGKASSSREQFEAVLQGKEKMKGISAFDFTEPQAKAIAERRLYQLSRLDVEKVNNEYNELKIKIADLQDIIASRERRLSILIQELDEMVVKHGDERRSVIDPMPLSMDREDLIEERAIVIS
;
A
#
# COMPACT_ATOMS: atom_id res chain seq x y z
N VAL A 1 -5.81 -13.35 39.77
CA VAL A 1 -5.89 -14.20 40.98
C VAL A 1 -5.77 -13.28 42.18
N VAL A 2 -6.67 -13.38 43.14
CA VAL A 2 -6.61 -12.66 44.42
C VAL A 2 -6.17 -13.67 45.48
N ILE A 3 -5.13 -13.32 46.25
CA ILE A 3 -4.59 -14.18 47.30
C ILE A 3 -4.69 -13.39 48.60
N GLU A 4 -5.47 -13.89 49.56
CA GLU A 4 -5.61 -13.31 50.89
C GLU A 4 -4.58 -13.91 51.82
N VAL A 5 -3.85 -13.05 52.54
CA VAL A 5 -2.78 -13.44 53.44
C VAL A 5 -3.23 -13.20 54.88
N LYS A 6 -2.78 -14.02 55.85
CA LYS A 6 -3.06 -13.81 57.27
C LYS A 6 -2.44 -12.49 57.76
N ASN A 7 -3.11 -11.81 58.68
CA ASN A 7 -2.69 -10.49 59.21
C ASN A 7 -1.25 -10.42 59.74
N ASN A 8 -0.62 -11.55 60.07
CA ASN A 8 0.73 -11.62 60.64
C ASN A 8 1.80 -12.05 59.60
N ALA A 9 1.46 -12.23 58.34
CA ALA A 9 2.41 -12.62 57.29
C ALA A 9 2.72 -11.44 56.38
N ASP A 10 3.99 -11.33 55.96
CA ASP A 10 4.40 -10.33 55.00
C ASP A 10 3.88 -10.72 53.59
N PRO A 11 3.04 -9.90 52.96
CA PRO A 11 2.51 -10.18 51.61
C PRO A 11 3.60 -10.31 50.54
N HIS A 12 4.70 -9.56 50.64
CA HIS A 12 5.79 -9.60 49.66
C HIS A 12 6.60 -10.90 49.78
N ALA A 13 6.91 -11.33 50.98
CA ALA A 13 7.61 -12.62 51.21
C ALA A 13 6.76 -13.80 50.70
N VAL A 14 5.44 -13.78 50.95
CA VAL A 14 4.51 -14.80 50.44
C VAL A 14 4.45 -14.78 48.92
N LEU A 15 4.37 -13.60 48.30
CA LEU A 15 4.34 -13.46 46.83
C LEU A 15 5.63 -14.00 46.22
N ASN A 16 6.81 -13.66 46.78
CA ASN A 16 8.10 -14.14 46.32
C ASN A 16 8.23 -15.67 46.47
N GLN A 17 7.72 -16.24 47.55
CA GLN A 17 7.66 -17.70 47.68
C GLN A 17 6.75 -18.35 46.65
N LEU A 18 5.60 -17.75 46.35
CA LEU A 18 4.69 -18.23 45.32
C LEU A 18 5.31 -18.18 43.92
N PHE A 19 6.02 -17.12 43.57
CA PHE A 19 6.75 -17.03 42.32
C PHE A 19 7.81 -18.11 42.17
N LYS A 20 8.53 -18.42 43.25
CA LYS A 20 9.58 -19.45 43.30
C LYS A 20 9.03 -20.88 43.28
N SER A 21 7.93 -21.12 43.97
CA SER A 21 7.41 -22.49 44.27
C SER A 21 6.22 -22.88 43.37
N SER A 22 5.70 -21.98 42.56
CA SER A 22 4.53 -22.23 41.71
C SER A 22 4.76 -21.75 40.29
N ARG A 23 3.81 -22.02 39.40
CA ARG A 23 3.80 -21.55 37.99
C ARG A 23 3.28 -20.13 37.83
N LEU A 24 3.26 -19.32 38.88
CA LEU A 24 2.89 -17.90 38.75
C LEU A 24 3.95 -17.08 38.00
N GLN A 25 5.21 -17.56 38.03
CA GLN A 25 6.29 -17.03 37.20
C GLN A 25 6.89 -18.18 36.38
N GLU A 26 6.84 -18.07 35.08
CA GLU A 26 7.43 -19.03 34.14
C GLU A 26 8.28 -18.31 33.11
N SER A 27 9.39 -18.94 32.73
CA SER A 27 10.21 -18.48 31.60
C SER A 27 9.65 -19.05 30.31
N TYR A 28 9.42 -18.20 29.34
CA TYR A 28 9.00 -18.58 28.00
C TYR A 28 10.13 -18.32 27.00
N SER A 29 10.62 -19.36 26.38
CA SER A 29 11.62 -19.27 25.32
C SER A 29 10.94 -19.19 23.97
N ALA A 30 10.88 -18.00 23.37
CA ALA A 30 10.33 -17.81 22.05
C ALA A 30 11.30 -18.31 20.97
N ASN A 31 10.95 -19.40 20.30
CA ASN A 31 11.68 -19.92 19.14
C ASN A 31 10.84 -19.68 17.89
N MET A 32 11.00 -18.50 17.28
CA MET A 32 10.24 -18.10 16.10
C MET A 32 10.99 -18.54 14.83
N MET A 33 10.69 -19.73 14.33
CA MET A 33 11.18 -20.20 13.05
C MET A 33 10.17 -19.90 11.96
N GLY A 34 10.62 -19.29 10.86
CA GLY A 34 9.80 -18.99 9.69
C GLY A 34 10.55 -19.26 8.40
N ILE A 35 9.85 -19.10 7.29
CA ILE A 35 10.43 -19.23 5.94
C ILE A 35 10.64 -17.83 5.40
N LEU A 36 11.90 -17.52 5.10
CA LEU A 36 12.30 -16.29 4.43
C LEU A 36 13.01 -16.65 3.12
N ASP A 37 12.53 -16.14 2.00
CA ASP A 37 13.07 -16.44 0.65
C ASP A 37 13.21 -17.95 0.35
N GLY A 38 12.21 -18.72 0.80
CA GLY A 38 12.18 -20.17 0.60
C GLY A 38 13.11 -20.98 1.53
N ARG A 39 13.74 -20.35 2.53
CA ARG A 39 14.64 -20.99 3.49
C ARG A 39 14.12 -20.86 4.92
N PRO A 40 14.24 -21.90 5.75
CA PRO A 40 13.90 -21.80 7.16
C PRO A 40 14.96 -20.93 7.88
N VAL A 41 14.52 -19.91 8.59
CA VAL A 41 15.36 -18.96 9.32
C VAL A 41 14.77 -18.73 10.72
N LEU A 42 15.65 -18.62 11.72
CA LEU A 42 15.23 -18.15 13.04
C LEU A 42 14.97 -16.64 12.97
N LEU A 43 13.71 -16.26 13.14
CA LEU A 43 13.24 -14.88 13.03
C LEU A 43 13.34 -14.17 14.39
N THR A 44 14.30 -13.27 14.51
CA THR A 44 14.32 -12.31 15.63
C THR A 44 13.37 -11.15 15.34
N LEU A 45 12.91 -10.44 16.36
CA LEU A 45 12.00 -9.31 16.19
C LEU A 45 12.53 -8.25 15.19
N PRO A 46 13.80 -7.82 15.24
CA PRO A 46 14.33 -6.91 14.23
C PRO A 46 14.25 -7.46 12.82
N VAL A 47 14.58 -8.75 12.61
CA VAL A 47 14.51 -9.40 11.29
C VAL A 47 13.07 -9.40 10.76
N ILE A 48 12.08 -9.71 11.61
CA ILE A 48 10.66 -9.67 11.23
C ILE A 48 10.27 -8.27 10.78
N LEU A 49 10.62 -7.23 11.56
CA LEU A 49 10.27 -5.85 11.25
C LEU A 49 10.92 -5.37 9.95
N HIS A 50 12.21 -5.61 9.76
CA HIS A 50 12.90 -5.24 8.53
C HIS A 50 12.30 -5.95 7.31
N THR A 51 12.13 -7.27 7.39
CA THR A 51 11.54 -8.05 6.29
C THR A 51 10.12 -7.58 5.96
N TYR A 52 9.34 -7.23 6.97
CA TYR A 52 8.00 -6.68 6.76
C TYR A 52 8.03 -5.35 6.01
N VAL A 53 8.90 -4.42 6.44
CA VAL A 53 9.04 -3.11 5.79
C VAL A 53 9.49 -3.26 4.34
N ASP A 54 10.51 -4.07 4.07
CA ASP A 54 11.03 -4.32 2.72
C ASP A 54 9.96 -4.96 1.82
N HIS A 55 9.21 -5.93 2.36
CA HIS A 55 8.11 -6.54 1.64
C HIS A 55 7.00 -5.51 1.32
N ARG A 56 6.61 -4.69 2.29
CA ARG A 56 5.58 -3.66 2.09
C ARG A 56 6.03 -2.60 1.09
N GLU A 57 7.29 -2.17 1.15
CA GLU A 57 7.88 -1.25 0.17
C GLU A 57 7.75 -1.82 -1.25
N SER A 58 8.13 -3.07 -1.46
CA SER A 58 8.00 -3.78 -2.74
C SER A 58 6.53 -3.90 -3.21
N VAL A 59 5.59 -4.07 -2.29
CA VAL A 59 4.15 -4.10 -2.61
C VAL A 59 3.66 -2.74 -3.07
N VAL A 60 4.05 -1.65 -2.39
CA VAL A 60 3.69 -0.28 -2.78
C VAL A 60 4.24 0.04 -4.18
N GLU A 61 5.50 -0.30 -4.45
CA GLU A 61 6.13 -0.09 -5.75
C GLU A 61 5.42 -0.85 -6.87
N ARG A 62 5.11 -2.13 -6.66
CA ARG A 62 4.36 -2.94 -7.66
C ARG A 62 2.95 -2.43 -7.89
N ARG A 63 2.26 -1.98 -6.83
CA ARG A 63 0.95 -1.36 -6.94
C ARG A 63 1.02 -0.07 -7.75
N ALA A 64 1.97 0.80 -7.44
CA ALA A 64 2.18 2.04 -8.18
C ALA A 64 2.53 1.78 -9.66
N SER A 65 3.39 0.82 -9.96
CA SER A 65 3.75 0.44 -11.33
C SER A 65 2.55 -0.09 -12.14
N PHE A 66 1.71 -0.91 -11.52
CA PHE A 66 0.50 -1.40 -12.16
C PHE A 66 -0.51 -0.26 -12.44
N GLU A 67 -0.72 0.62 -11.47
CA GLU A 67 -1.59 1.78 -11.63
C GLU A 67 -1.05 2.76 -12.67
N LEU A 68 0.27 2.96 -12.72
CA LEU A 68 0.93 3.78 -13.73
C LEU A 68 0.66 3.26 -15.12
N GLN A 69 0.92 1.98 -15.37
CA GLN A 69 0.66 1.36 -16.67
C GLN A 69 -0.80 1.52 -17.11
N LYS A 70 -1.74 1.34 -16.19
CA LYS A 70 -3.16 1.52 -16.44
C LYS A 70 -3.53 2.97 -16.73
N ALA A 71 -2.95 3.92 -15.98
CA ALA A 71 -3.19 5.34 -16.16
C ALA A 71 -2.59 5.85 -17.48
N GLU A 72 -1.38 5.42 -17.84
CA GLU A 72 -0.72 5.75 -19.10
C GLU A 72 -1.49 5.21 -20.31
N ALA A 73 -1.96 3.96 -20.26
CA ALA A 73 -2.79 3.39 -21.32
C ALA A 73 -4.09 4.19 -21.52
N ARG A 74 -4.73 4.62 -20.42
CA ARG A 74 -5.93 5.46 -20.49
C ARG A 74 -5.64 6.85 -20.99
N ALA A 75 -4.58 7.50 -20.51
CA ALA A 75 -4.13 8.82 -20.94
C ALA A 75 -3.79 8.82 -22.43
N HIS A 76 -3.14 7.78 -22.93
CA HIS A 76 -2.83 7.60 -24.34
C HIS A 76 -4.09 7.59 -25.22
N ILE A 77 -5.15 6.89 -24.79
CA ILE A 77 -6.43 6.90 -25.51
C ILE A 77 -7.06 8.29 -25.48
N LEU A 78 -7.07 8.96 -24.32
CA LEU A 78 -7.65 10.31 -24.20
C LEU A 78 -6.88 11.34 -25.01
N GLU A 79 -5.56 11.24 -25.08
CA GLU A 79 -4.74 12.10 -25.95
C GLU A 79 -5.14 11.96 -27.42
N GLY A 80 -5.36 10.74 -27.88
CA GLY A 80 -5.88 10.48 -29.22
C GLY A 80 -7.24 11.13 -29.46
N LEU A 81 -8.15 11.04 -28.48
CA LEU A 81 -9.47 11.66 -28.56
C LEU A 81 -9.39 13.20 -28.60
N VAL A 82 -8.52 13.81 -27.80
CA VAL A 82 -8.28 15.25 -27.82
C VAL A 82 -7.68 15.70 -29.16
N LYS A 83 -6.73 14.93 -29.73
CA LYS A 83 -6.18 15.19 -31.07
C LYS A 83 -7.24 15.04 -32.17
N ALA A 84 -8.04 13.99 -32.13
CA ALA A 84 -9.13 13.75 -33.10
C ALA A 84 -10.15 14.88 -33.07
N GLN A 85 -10.44 15.42 -31.92
CA GLN A 85 -11.38 16.53 -31.77
C GLN A 85 -10.89 17.83 -32.38
N LYS A 86 -9.60 18.16 -32.27
CA LYS A 86 -9.03 19.34 -32.95
C LYS A 86 -9.18 19.28 -34.48
N ARG A 87 -9.37 18.09 -35.00
CA ARG A 87 -9.55 17.79 -36.43
C ARG A 87 -10.86 17.04 -36.73
N ILE A 88 -11.92 17.43 -36.01
CA ILE A 88 -13.19 16.70 -36.03
C ILE A 88 -13.82 16.66 -37.43
N ASP A 89 -13.73 17.74 -38.19
CA ASP A 89 -14.27 17.82 -39.55
C ASP A 89 -13.60 16.83 -40.50
N ASP A 90 -12.27 16.70 -40.35
CA ASP A 90 -11.50 15.70 -41.12
C ASP A 90 -11.92 14.29 -40.73
N VAL A 91 -12.06 14.01 -39.44
CA VAL A 91 -12.47 12.69 -38.91
C VAL A 91 -13.88 12.32 -39.39
N ILE A 92 -14.82 13.28 -39.40
CA ILE A 92 -16.19 13.09 -39.90
C ILE A 92 -16.16 12.82 -41.43
N THR A 93 -15.34 13.54 -42.17
CA THR A 93 -15.20 13.36 -43.63
C THR A 93 -14.66 11.97 -43.95
N VAL A 94 -13.63 11.51 -43.23
CA VAL A 94 -13.11 10.14 -43.38
C VAL A 94 -14.17 9.10 -43.01
N GLY A 95 -14.91 9.32 -41.91
CA GLY A 95 -15.98 8.39 -41.53
C GLY A 95 -17.11 8.25 -42.52
N LYS A 96 -17.47 9.34 -43.22
CA LYS A 96 -18.48 9.32 -44.31
C LYS A 96 -17.96 8.66 -45.58
N ALA A 97 -16.68 8.76 -45.88
CA ALA A 97 -16.07 8.24 -47.09
C ALA A 97 -15.58 6.79 -46.93
N SER A 98 -15.43 6.28 -45.73
CA SER A 98 -15.02 4.90 -45.45
C SER A 98 -16.20 3.93 -45.65
N SER A 99 -15.96 2.83 -46.36
CA SER A 99 -16.97 1.79 -46.61
C SER A 99 -17.05 0.75 -45.50
N SER A 100 -16.03 0.65 -44.65
CA SER A 100 -15.99 -0.25 -43.49
C SER A 100 -15.28 0.38 -42.30
N ARG A 101 -15.54 -0.18 -41.08
CA ARG A 101 -14.85 0.23 -39.86
C ARG A 101 -13.32 0.02 -39.96
N GLU A 102 -12.92 -1.09 -40.55
CA GLU A 102 -11.50 -1.44 -40.72
C GLU A 102 -10.78 -0.42 -41.60
N GLN A 103 -11.43 0.02 -42.69
CA GLN A 103 -10.90 1.07 -43.56
C GLN A 103 -10.80 2.40 -42.82
N PHE A 104 -11.79 2.77 -42.01
CA PHE A 104 -11.76 3.97 -41.20
C PHE A 104 -10.57 3.95 -40.19
N GLU A 105 -10.40 2.83 -39.50
CA GLU A 105 -9.26 2.65 -38.60
C GLU A 105 -7.91 2.69 -39.31
N ALA A 106 -7.81 2.11 -40.54
CA ALA A 106 -6.57 2.12 -41.32
C ALA A 106 -6.19 3.54 -41.78
N VAL A 107 -7.18 4.35 -42.20
CA VAL A 107 -6.95 5.77 -42.54
C VAL A 107 -6.52 6.59 -41.33
N LEU A 108 -7.13 6.39 -40.17
CA LEU A 108 -6.74 7.06 -38.94
C LEU A 108 -5.32 6.68 -38.50
N GLN A 109 -4.88 5.46 -38.75
CA GLN A 109 -3.52 5.01 -38.49
C GLN A 109 -2.50 5.48 -39.55
N GLY A 110 -2.94 6.20 -40.58
CA GLY A 110 -2.07 6.65 -41.68
C GLY A 110 -1.63 5.54 -42.64
N LYS A 111 -2.16 4.31 -42.52
CA LYS A 111 -1.86 3.19 -43.43
C LYS A 111 -2.47 3.38 -44.80
N GLU A 112 -3.63 4.01 -44.87
CA GLU A 112 -4.29 4.38 -46.13
C GLU A 112 -4.40 5.90 -46.24
N LYS A 113 -4.16 6.45 -47.45
CA LYS A 113 -4.26 7.88 -47.71
C LYS A 113 -5.57 8.20 -48.41
N MET A 114 -6.26 9.22 -47.91
CA MET A 114 -7.47 9.75 -48.55
C MET A 114 -7.16 11.08 -49.22
N LYS A 115 -7.63 11.28 -50.47
CA LYS A 115 -7.40 12.52 -51.24
C LYS A 115 -8.04 13.71 -50.51
N GLY A 116 -7.22 14.75 -50.26
CA GLY A 116 -7.69 16.01 -49.67
C GLY A 116 -7.64 16.09 -48.16
N ILE A 117 -7.17 15.06 -47.45
CA ILE A 117 -7.03 15.04 -45.97
C ILE A 117 -5.56 14.79 -45.62
N SER A 118 -5.03 15.61 -44.71
CA SER A 118 -3.69 15.38 -44.18
C SER A 118 -3.65 14.06 -43.38
N ALA A 119 -2.59 13.28 -43.55
CA ALA A 119 -2.42 12.01 -42.86
C ALA A 119 -2.62 12.16 -41.32
N PHE A 120 -3.31 11.19 -40.77
CA PHE A 120 -3.40 11.04 -39.32
C PHE A 120 -2.28 10.12 -38.84
N ASP A 121 -1.88 10.28 -37.61
CA ASP A 121 -0.84 9.49 -36.95
C ASP A 121 -1.36 8.98 -35.62
N PHE A 122 -2.48 8.26 -35.66
CA PHE A 122 -3.04 7.64 -34.46
C PHE A 122 -2.53 6.22 -34.31
N THR A 123 -2.28 5.83 -33.07
CA THR A 123 -1.98 4.43 -32.78
C THR A 123 -3.24 3.56 -32.91
N GLU A 124 -3.05 2.25 -33.05
CA GLU A 124 -4.17 1.32 -33.17
C GLU A 124 -5.20 1.43 -32.01
N PRO A 125 -4.80 1.49 -30.71
CA PRO A 125 -5.74 1.70 -29.63
C PRO A 125 -6.51 3.02 -29.71
N GLN A 126 -5.84 4.09 -30.17
CA GLN A 126 -6.48 5.40 -30.36
C GLN A 126 -7.49 5.37 -31.51
N ALA A 127 -7.12 4.78 -32.63
CA ALA A 127 -8.01 4.66 -33.79
C ALA A 127 -9.27 3.83 -33.48
N LYS A 128 -9.11 2.72 -32.79
CA LYS A 128 -10.24 1.90 -32.28
C LYS A 128 -11.16 2.70 -31.33
N ALA A 129 -10.58 3.43 -30.39
CA ALA A 129 -11.35 4.23 -29.44
C ALA A 129 -12.11 5.39 -30.12
N ILE A 130 -11.55 5.97 -31.18
CA ILE A 130 -12.22 6.99 -32.02
C ILE A 130 -13.36 6.35 -32.80
N ALA A 131 -13.14 5.18 -33.40
CA ALA A 131 -14.14 4.48 -34.19
C ALA A 131 -15.33 3.96 -33.39
N GLU A 132 -15.12 3.64 -32.12
CA GLU A 132 -16.18 3.18 -31.21
C GLU A 132 -17.07 4.31 -30.66
N ARG A 133 -16.60 5.55 -30.74
CA ARG A 133 -17.40 6.68 -30.24
C ARG A 133 -18.48 7.09 -31.26
N ARG A 134 -19.68 7.34 -30.70
CA ARG A 134 -20.78 7.90 -31.49
C ARG A 134 -20.51 9.36 -31.77
N LEU A 135 -20.84 9.83 -32.99
CA LEU A 135 -20.58 11.21 -33.43
C LEU A 135 -21.13 12.29 -32.48
N TYR A 136 -22.28 12.05 -31.84
CA TYR A 136 -22.84 13.02 -30.88
C TYR A 136 -22.04 13.15 -29.58
N GLN A 137 -21.25 12.14 -29.21
CA GLN A 137 -20.37 12.17 -28.02
C GLN A 137 -19.12 13.04 -28.24
N LEU A 138 -18.96 13.59 -29.43
CA LEU A 138 -17.93 14.56 -29.75
C LEU A 138 -18.43 16.02 -29.57
N SER A 139 -19.54 16.21 -28.85
CA SER A 139 -20.09 17.52 -28.50
C SER A 139 -19.16 18.30 -27.56
N ARG A 140 -19.31 19.63 -27.50
CA ARG A 140 -18.46 20.51 -26.65
C ARG A 140 -18.45 20.10 -25.18
N LEU A 141 -19.57 19.63 -24.64
CA LEU A 141 -19.68 19.23 -23.23
C LEU A 141 -18.86 17.96 -22.91
N ASP A 142 -18.80 17.01 -23.85
CA ASP A 142 -17.99 15.80 -23.65
C ASP A 142 -16.50 16.06 -23.81
N VAL A 143 -16.15 17.11 -24.54
CA VAL A 143 -14.77 17.60 -24.69
C VAL A 143 -14.17 18.09 -23.41
N GLU A 144 -14.89 18.92 -22.67
CA GLU A 144 -14.43 19.44 -21.38
C GLU A 144 -14.21 18.28 -20.41
N LYS A 145 -15.08 17.29 -20.39
CA LYS A 145 -14.93 16.09 -19.57
C LYS A 145 -13.66 15.29 -19.92
N VAL A 146 -13.42 15.08 -21.23
CA VAL A 146 -12.24 14.36 -21.70
C VAL A 146 -10.95 15.13 -21.36
N ASN A 147 -10.93 16.43 -21.52
CA ASN A 147 -9.79 17.27 -21.15
C ASN A 147 -9.54 17.26 -19.65
N ASN A 148 -10.58 17.35 -18.84
CA ASN A 148 -10.46 17.30 -17.39
C ASN A 148 -9.93 15.92 -16.94
N GLU A 149 -10.50 14.81 -17.43
CA GLU A 149 -10.01 13.47 -17.18
C GLU A 149 -8.54 13.29 -17.61
N TYR A 150 -8.16 13.83 -18.76
CA TYR A 150 -6.79 13.77 -19.22
C TYR A 150 -5.81 14.54 -18.32
N ASN A 151 -6.21 15.72 -17.85
CA ASN A 151 -5.39 16.52 -16.94
C ASN A 151 -5.28 15.85 -15.56
N GLU A 152 -6.35 15.30 -15.03
CA GLU A 152 -6.33 14.52 -13.78
C GLU A 152 -5.39 13.31 -13.89
N LEU A 153 -5.46 12.57 -15.00
CA LEU A 153 -4.57 11.45 -15.24
C LEU A 153 -3.10 11.87 -15.36
N LYS A 154 -2.81 13.02 -15.95
CA LYS A 154 -1.42 13.54 -15.99
C LYS A 154 -0.87 13.80 -14.61
N ILE A 155 -1.67 14.41 -13.72
CA ILE A 155 -1.29 14.65 -12.33
C ILE A 155 -1.06 13.30 -11.62
N LYS A 156 -1.98 12.36 -11.80
CA LYS A 156 -1.86 11.01 -11.21
C LYS A 156 -0.62 10.27 -11.72
N ILE A 157 -0.32 10.34 -13.02
CA ILE A 157 0.87 9.72 -13.61
C ILE A 157 2.15 10.31 -13.01
N ALA A 158 2.23 11.63 -12.85
CA ALA A 158 3.38 12.29 -12.24
C ALA A 158 3.57 11.86 -10.77
N ASP A 159 2.49 11.76 -9.98
CA ASP A 159 2.54 11.28 -8.60
C ASP A 159 2.98 9.80 -8.52
N LEU A 160 2.44 8.94 -9.38
CA LEU A 160 2.84 7.53 -9.43
C LEU A 160 4.30 7.34 -9.85
N GLN A 161 4.80 8.15 -10.77
CA GLN A 161 6.21 8.14 -11.16
C GLN A 161 7.12 8.59 -10.00
N ASP A 162 6.71 9.60 -9.23
CA ASP A 162 7.42 10.04 -8.02
C ASP A 162 7.46 8.93 -6.95
N ILE A 163 6.36 8.24 -6.71
CA ILE A 163 6.28 7.10 -5.77
C ILE A 163 7.25 5.98 -6.18
N ILE A 164 7.35 5.67 -7.48
CA ILE A 164 8.26 4.64 -7.99
C ILE A 164 9.72 5.09 -7.86
N ALA A 165 10.02 6.35 -8.16
CA ALA A 165 11.38 6.88 -8.15
C ALA A 165 11.94 7.09 -6.73
N SER A 166 11.10 7.46 -5.75
CA SER A 166 11.53 7.87 -4.41
C SER A 166 11.19 6.81 -3.36
N ARG A 167 12.24 6.27 -2.70
CA ARG A 167 12.06 5.39 -1.54
C ARG A 167 11.41 6.11 -0.36
N GLU A 168 11.79 7.36 -0.13
CA GLU A 168 11.24 8.16 0.96
C GLU A 168 9.72 8.34 0.80
N ARG A 169 9.27 8.55 -0.42
CA ARG A 169 7.85 8.66 -0.74
C ARG A 169 7.11 7.36 -0.45
N ARG A 170 7.68 6.20 -0.82
CA ARG A 170 7.10 4.89 -0.51
C ARG A 170 7.00 4.64 0.99
N LEU A 171 8.04 4.99 1.75
CA LEU A 171 8.03 4.87 3.20
C LEU A 171 7.01 5.81 3.85
N SER A 172 6.82 7.03 3.34
CA SER A 172 5.80 7.95 3.86
C SER A 172 4.38 7.40 3.68
N ILE A 173 4.11 6.76 2.54
CA ILE A 173 2.83 6.09 2.29
C ILE A 173 2.64 4.92 3.26
N LEU A 174 3.69 4.13 3.49
CA LEU A 174 3.64 3.01 4.44
C LEU A 174 3.36 3.49 5.86
N ILE A 175 4.00 4.57 6.30
CA ILE A 175 3.76 5.17 7.62
C ILE A 175 2.30 5.60 7.73
N GLN A 176 1.78 6.30 6.74
CA GLN A 176 0.38 6.72 6.74
C GLN A 176 -0.60 5.53 6.82
N GLU A 177 -0.36 4.47 6.03
CA GLU A 177 -1.19 3.25 6.08
C GLU A 177 -1.13 2.58 7.46
N LEU A 178 0.05 2.57 8.12
CA LEU A 178 0.22 2.01 9.46
C LEU A 178 -0.47 2.87 10.53
N ASP A 179 -0.38 4.20 10.44
CA ASP A 179 -1.05 5.12 11.36
C ASP A 179 -2.58 4.96 11.29
N GLU A 180 -3.14 4.80 10.07
CA GLU A 180 -4.56 4.50 9.91
C GLU A 180 -4.96 3.17 10.57
N MET A 181 -4.10 2.16 10.50
CA MET A 181 -4.34 0.86 11.15
C MET A 181 -4.29 0.99 12.68
N VAL A 182 -3.34 1.79 13.21
CA VAL A 182 -3.25 2.05 14.66
C VAL A 182 -4.51 2.79 15.15
N VAL A 183 -4.99 3.78 14.42
CA VAL A 183 -6.22 4.51 14.81
C VAL A 183 -7.46 3.60 14.82
N LYS A 184 -7.56 2.66 13.85
CA LYS A 184 -8.72 1.78 13.72
C LYS A 184 -8.70 0.58 14.67
N HIS A 185 -7.52 0.04 14.99
CA HIS A 185 -7.36 -1.25 15.63
C HIS A 185 -6.40 -1.24 16.83
N GLY A 186 -5.78 -0.09 17.12
CA GLY A 186 -4.86 0.05 18.25
C GLY A 186 -5.62 -0.08 19.57
N ASP A 187 -5.06 -0.85 20.48
CA ASP A 187 -5.48 -0.94 21.87
C ASP A 187 -4.28 -0.74 22.80
N GLU A 188 -4.56 -0.38 24.04
CA GLU A 188 -3.51 -0.18 25.04
C GLU A 188 -2.85 -1.51 25.44
N ARG A 189 -1.54 -1.44 25.66
CA ARG A 189 -0.78 -2.59 26.10
C ARG A 189 -1.23 -3.05 27.49
N ARG A 190 -1.65 -4.32 27.63
CA ARG A 190 -2.11 -4.91 28.89
C ARG A 190 -0.95 -5.43 29.74
N SER A 191 0.20 -5.77 29.12
CA SER A 191 1.36 -6.31 29.80
C SER A 191 2.37 -5.21 30.07
N VAL A 192 2.91 -5.16 31.25
CA VAL A 192 3.97 -4.24 31.65
C VAL A 192 5.33 -4.89 31.34
N ILE A 193 6.27 -4.09 30.83
CA ILE A 193 7.67 -4.50 30.71
C ILE A 193 8.37 -4.01 31.99
N ASP A 194 8.74 -4.97 32.85
CA ASP A 194 9.50 -4.69 34.04
C ASP A 194 10.98 -5.04 33.83
N PRO A 195 11.92 -4.11 34.01
CA PRO A 195 13.34 -4.37 33.89
C PRO A 195 13.92 -5.14 35.05
N MET A 196 13.11 -5.54 36.08
CA MET A 196 13.60 -6.26 37.22
C MET A 196 14.25 -7.59 36.86
N PRO A 197 15.40 -7.95 37.46
CA PRO A 197 16.04 -9.23 37.21
C PRO A 197 15.16 -10.38 37.72
N LEU A 198 15.04 -11.43 36.90
CA LEU A 198 14.26 -12.64 37.18
C LEU A 198 14.84 -13.51 38.32
N SER A 199 16.00 -13.17 38.88
CA SER A 199 16.66 -13.90 39.98
C SER A 199 16.27 -13.32 41.31
N MET A 200 15.45 -14.05 42.05
CA MET A 200 15.21 -13.78 43.48
C MET A 200 16.29 -14.45 44.31
N ASP A 201 16.99 -13.67 45.11
CA ASP A 201 17.94 -14.18 46.07
C ASP A 201 17.26 -14.78 47.28
N ARG A 202 18.02 -15.54 48.12
CA ARG A 202 17.46 -16.14 49.34
C ARG A 202 16.99 -15.10 50.32
N GLU A 203 17.55 -13.92 50.30
CA GLU A 203 17.22 -12.77 51.14
C GLU A 203 15.82 -12.23 50.85
N ASP A 204 15.38 -12.25 49.62
CA ASP A 204 14.02 -11.81 49.16
C ASP A 204 12.89 -12.71 49.68
N LEU A 205 13.22 -13.84 50.29
CA LEU A 205 12.29 -14.80 50.89
C LEU A 205 12.16 -14.66 52.42
N ILE A 206 12.95 -13.78 53.03
CA ILE A 206 13.00 -13.55 54.46
C ILE A 206 12.06 -12.41 54.82
N GLU A 207 11.15 -12.65 55.77
CA GLU A 207 10.29 -11.59 56.30
C GLU A 207 11.11 -10.49 56.98
N GLU A 208 10.93 -9.23 56.56
CA GLU A 208 11.49 -8.08 57.27
C GLU A 208 10.81 -7.94 58.62
N ARG A 209 11.57 -8.18 59.72
CA ARG A 209 11.10 -7.98 61.06
C ARG A 209 11.93 -6.90 61.75
N ALA A 210 11.25 -5.97 62.38
CA ALA A 210 11.92 -5.02 63.26
C ALA A 210 12.51 -5.75 64.46
N ILE A 211 13.85 -5.77 64.58
CA ILE A 211 14.56 -6.34 65.74
C ILE A 211 14.94 -5.19 66.64
N VAL A 212 14.43 -5.23 67.87
CA VAL A 212 14.89 -4.32 68.91
C VAL A 212 16.06 -5.00 69.64
N ILE A 213 17.27 -4.45 69.46
CA ILE A 213 18.47 -4.89 70.16
C ILE A 213 18.49 -4.16 71.48
N SER A 214 18.33 -4.91 72.60
CA SER A 214 18.43 -4.43 73.99
C SER A 214 19.85 -4.60 74.50
#